data_553f9026780b21d45de0e0ca56bdef85
#
_entry.id   553f9026780b21d45de0e0ca56bdef85
#
_cell.length_a   1.000
_cell.length_b   1.000
_cell.length_c   1.000
_cell.angle_alpha   90.00
_cell.angle_beta   90.00
_cell.angle_gamma   90.00
#
_symmetry.space_group_name_H-M   'P 1'
#
loop_
_entity.id
_entity.type
_entity.pdbx_description
1 polymer ?
#
loop_
_entity_poly.entity_id
_entity_poly.type
_entity_poly.pdbx_seq_one_letter_code
_entity_poly.pdbx_strand_id
1 'polypeptide(L)'
;MFYTPTYCLFFMTLAWDFVKLILALMGKRDKTYNLILRLIFELSLIVLSVFLIYVSINNALKTPEVKSVDVEIPNLKKDLKIVMLTDIHLGKNLHENFLDKLITKVNLQSPDMVVIVGDLIDTNPKDLKNYISKLNDFNSTYGTFYALGNHEYYHGINEVLDLLRKHTNMKILVNQNLDLGFINIAGLGDLAGLDRGLYAPDLARIKVDLNTSKASILLTHQPKTALLYDLSDFDLVLSGHTHGGQIFPFMFLVKLQQGFVHGLYDLGEKTKLYVSSGAGFWGPSLRVFAPSEIVILNLKGKK
;
A
#
# COMPACT_ATOMS: atom_id res chain seq x y z
N MET A 1 15.42 8.44 14.19
CA MET A 1 15.76 9.83 13.85
C MET A 1 16.97 9.96 12.92
N PHE A 2 17.99 9.09 12.98
CA PHE A 2 19.19 9.16 12.14
C PHE A 2 19.12 8.45 10.78
N TYR A 3 18.08 7.62 10.53
CA TYR A 3 17.98 6.81 9.32
C TYR A 3 17.87 7.66 8.04
N THR A 4 17.05 8.69 8.08
CA THR A 4 16.78 9.58 6.95
C THR A 4 18.00 10.34 6.46
N PRO A 5 18.74 11.07 7.33
CA PRO A 5 19.95 11.77 6.93
C PRO A 5 21.01 10.81 6.36
N THR A 6 21.22 9.67 7.04
CA THR A 6 22.22 8.67 6.62
C THR A 6 21.90 8.11 5.24
N TYR A 7 20.62 7.81 4.97
CA TYR A 7 20.17 7.31 3.69
C TYR A 7 20.42 8.32 2.55
N CYS A 8 19.97 9.57 2.73
CA CYS A 8 20.17 10.60 1.72
C CYS A 8 21.66 10.87 1.46
N LEU A 9 22.45 11.00 2.51
CA LEU A 9 23.90 11.21 2.40
C LEU A 9 24.59 10.04 1.71
N PHE A 10 24.21 8.79 2.02
CA PHE A 10 24.77 7.60 1.37
C PHE A 10 24.57 7.63 -0.14
N PHE A 11 23.35 7.82 -0.62
CA PHE A 11 23.08 7.82 -2.06
C PHE A 11 23.70 9.02 -2.77
N MET A 12 23.77 10.17 -2.13
CA MET A 12 24.42 11.34 -2.71
C MET A 12 25.94 11.19 -2.80
N THR A 13 26.59 10.63 -1.76
CA THR A 13 28.02 10.34 -1.81
C THR A 13 28.34 9.26 -2.85
N LEU A 14 27.50 8.23 -2.96
CA LEU A 14 27.63 7.19 -3.98
C LEU A 14 27.52 7.77 -5.40
N ALA A 15 26.55 8.63 -5.64
CA ALA A 15 26.39 9.33 -6.92
C ALA A 15 27.61 10.20 -7.25
N TRP A 16 28.14 10.90 -6.25
CA TRP A 16 29.34 11.71 -6.41
C TRP A 16 30.58 10.89 -6.71
N ASP A 17 30.79 9.77 -6.00
CA ASP A 17 31.90 8.88 -6.27
C ASP A 17 31.82 8.25 -7.65
N PHE A 18 30.60 7.96 -8.13
CA PHE A 18 30.36 7.51 -9.50
C PHE A 18 30.75 8.58 -10.55
N VAL A 19 30.38 9.85 -10.30
CA VAL A 19 30.80 10.97 -11.16
C VAL A 19 32.32 11.11 -11.19
N LYS A 20 33.01 11.03 -10.04
CA LYS A 20 34.47 11.05 -9.97
C LYS A 20 35.10 9.90 -10.76
N LEU A 21 34.52 8.68 -10.66
CA LEU A 21 34.98 7.52 -11.41
C LEU A 21 34.89 7.77 -12.93
N ILE A 22 33.76 8.28 -13.42
CA ILE A 22 33.59 8.62 -14.83
C ILE A 22 34.62 9.64 -15.28
N LEU A 23 34.80 10.72 -14.53
CA LEU A 23 35.79 11.78 -14.84
C LEU A 23 37.22 11.22 -14.87
N ALA A 24 37.56 10.32 -13.96
CA ALA A 24 38.84 9.64 -13.92
C ALA A 24 39.05 8.74 -15.16
N LEU A 25 38.03 7.97 -15.56
CA LEU A 25 38.06 7.13 -16.77
C LEU A 25 38.19 7.95 -18.07
N MET A 26 37.66 9.18 -18.08
CA MET A 26 37.79 10.13 -19.20
C MET A 26 39.18 10.82 -19.24
N GLY A 27 40.14 10.44 -18.39
CA GLY A 27 41.46 11.06 -18.33
C GLY A 27 41.47 12.48 -17.74
N LYS A 28 40.33 12.98 -17.25
CA LYS A 28 40.19 14.30 -16.61
C LYS A 28 40.56 14.17 -15.12
N ARG A 29 41.82 13.85 -14.83
CA ARG A 29 42.30 13.73 -13.45
C ARG A 29 42.55 15.13 -12.88
N ASP A 30 41.80 15.49 -11.92
CA ASP A 30 41.92 16.25 -10.66
C ASP A 30 42.97 17.38 -10.49
N LYS A 31 43.58 17.91 -11.54
CA LYS A 31 44.53 19.04 -11.39
C LYS A 31 43.84 20.42 -11.38
N THR A 32 42.54 20.51 -11.54
CA THR A 32 41.85 21.77 -11.69
C THR A 32 40.68 21.99 -10.70
N TYR A 33 40.53 21.15 -9.70
CA TYR A 33 39.55 21.44 -8.67
C TYR A 33 40.10 22.50 -7.70
N ASN A 34 39.75 23.75 -8.01
CA ASN A 34 39.90 24.84 -7.04
C ASN A 34 39.17 24.42 -5.74
N LEU A 35 39.84 24.48 -4.60
CA LEU A 35 39.31 24.15 -3.27
C LEU A 35 37.90 24.80 -3.06
N ILE A 36 37.71 26.02 -3.56
CA ILE A 36 36.49 26.77 -3.47
C ILE A 36 35.34 26.03 -4.22
N LEU A 37 35.56 25.55 -5.44
CA LEU A 37 34.54 24.80 -6.21
C LEU A 37 34.17 23.49 -5.54
N ARG A 38 35.14 22.81 -4.94
CA ARG A 38 34.89 21.60 -4.15
C ARG A 38 34.03 21.91 -2.92
N LEU A 39 34.33 22.94 -2.17
CA LEU A 39 33.57 23.36 -1.00
C LEU A 39 32.16 23.80 -1.37
N ILE A 40 31.99 24.57 -2.45
CA ILE A 40 30.66 24.96 -2.96
C ILE A 40 29.86 23.72 -3.31
N PHE A 41 30.46 22.75 -3.98
CA PHE A 41 29.78 21.51 -4.34
C PHE A 41 29.39 20.68 -3.10
N GLU A 42 30.29 20.46 -2.13
CA GLU A 42 30.02 19.73 -0.89
C GLU A 42 28.92 20.43 -0.08
N LEU A 43 28.94 21.75 0.02
CA LEU A 43 27.87 22.52 0.66
C LEU A 43 26.51 22.38 -0.08
N SER A 44 26.54 22.41 -1.42
CA SER A 44 25.32 22.22 -2.20
C SER A 44 24.70 20.85 -2.02
N LEU A 45 25.53 19.81 -1.85
CA LEU A 45 25.06 18.44 -1.52
C LEU A 45 24.39 18.40 -0.14
N ILE A 46 24.96 19.06 0.86
CA ILE A 46 24.39 19.14 2.19
C ILE A 46 23.02 19.85 2.15
N VAL A 47 22.95 21.00 1.49
CA VAL A 47 21.69 21.76 1.35
C VAL A 47 20.63 20.92 0.62
N LEU A 48 21.00 20.27 -0.49
CA LEU A 48 20.09 19.39 -1.23
C LEU A 48 19.64 18.21 -0.38
N SER A 49 20.53 17.60 0.43
CA SER A 49 20.18 16.52 1.34
C SER A 49 19.14 16.96 2.37
N VAL A 50 19.35 18.11 3.01
CA VAL A 50 18.40 18.67 3.97
C VAL A 50 17.04 18.94 3.32
N PHE A 51 17.05 19.51 2.12
CA PHE A 51 15.83 19.78 1.34
C PHE A 51 15.09 18.46 1.00
N LEU A 52 15.80 17.43 0.51
CA LEU A 52 15.19 16.14 0.20
C LEU A 52 14.62 15.45 1.44
N ILE A 53 15.31 15.54 2.59
CA ILE A 53 14.82 15.02 3.87
C ILE A 53 13.51 15.72 4.23
N TYR A 54 13.48 17.05 4.18
CA TYR A 54 12.30 17.84 4.49
C TYR A 54 11.11 17.46 3.59
N VAL A 55 11.32 17.42 2.28
CA VAL A 55 10.28 17.03 1.32
C VAL A 55 9.80 15.59 1.56
N SER A 56 10.72 14.67 1.85
CA SER A 56 10.41 13.26 2.07
C SER A 56 9.56 13.02 3.33
N ILE A 57 9.88 13.72 4.41
CA ILE A 57 9.12 13.67 5.66
C ILE A 57 7.71 14.27 5.44
N ASN A 58 7.63 15.44 4.79
CA ASN A 58 6.33 16.05 4.49
C ASN A 58 5.47 15.15 3.61
N ASN A 59 6.05 14.48 2.59
CA ASN A 59 5.34 13.53 1.75
C ASN A 59 4.83 12.32 2.51
N ALA A 60 5.56 11.84 3.53
CA ALA A 60 5.13 10.73 4.36
C ALA A 60 3.99 11.10 5.33
N LEU A 61 4.04 12.31 5.88
CA LEU A 61 3.10 12.76 6.93
C LEU A 61 1.86 13.47 6.39
N LYS A 62 1.85 13.89 5.12
CA LYS A 62 0.67 14.52 4.52
C LYS A 62 -0.47 13.52 4.37
N THR A 63 -1.72 14.04 4.40
CA THR A 63 -2.88 13.23 4.05
C THR A 63 -2.76 12.74 2.60
N PRO A 64 -2.96 11.44 2.33
CA PRO A 64 -2.80 10.86 0.99
C PRO A 64 -3.60 11.60 -0.09
N GLU A 65 -3.10 11.61 -1.31
CA GLU A 65 -3.81 12.18 -2.45
C GLU A 65 -4.85 11.18 -2.98
N VAL A 66 -5.96 11.72 -3.48
CA VAL A 66 -7.00 10.89 -4.11
C VAL A 66 -6.60 10.64 -5.57
N LYS A 67 -6.54 9.36 -5.95
CA LYS A 67 -6.27 8.92 -7.31
C LYS A 67 -7.47 8.12 -7.84
N SER A 68 -7.96 8.48 -9.01
CA SER A 68 -9.08 7.79 -9.64
C SER A 68 -8.59 6.87 -10.76
N VAL A 69 -9.12 5.66 -10.80
CA VAL A 69 -8.80 4.62 -11.78
C VAL A 69 -10.10 4.00 -12.29
N ASP A 70 -10.31 4.03 -13.59
CA ASP A 70 -11.43 3.36 -14.24
C ASP A 70 -11.05 1.91 -14.55
N VAL A 71 -11.90 0.96 -14.17
CA VAL A 71 -11.68 -0.47 -14.40
C VAL A 71 -12.96 -1.08 -15.00
N GLU A 72 -12.82 -1.65 -16.18
CA GLU A 72 -13.91 -2.44 -16.80
C GLU A 72 -13.91 -3.85 -16.22
N ILE A 73 -15.06 -4.29 -15.75
CA ILE A 73 -15.27 -5.59 -15.11
C ILE A 73 -16.33 -6.37 -15.87
N PRO A 74 -16.04 -7.59 -16.35
CA PRO A 74 -17.06 -8.46 -16.92
C PRO A 74 -18.16 -8.77 -15.91
N ASN A 75 -19.38 -9.01 -16.39
CA ASN A 75 -20.54 -9.42 -15.57
C ASN A 75 -20.94 -8.42 -14.45
N LEU A 76 -20.38 -7.24 -14.41
CA LEU A 76 -20.79 -6.19 -13.47
C LEU A 76 -22.10 -5.57 -13.99
N LYS A 77 -23.19 -5.74 -13.23
CA LYS A 77 -24.53 -5.27 -13.63
C LYS A 77 -24.79 -3.80 -13.32
N LYS A 78 -24.00 -3.22 -12.42
CA LYS A 78 -24.15 -1.85 -11.93
C LYS A 78 -22.78 -1.25 -11.69
N ASP A 79 -22.54 -0.05 -12.20
CA ASP A 79 -21.32 0.68 -11.90
C ASP A 79 -21.14 0.88 -10.39
N LEU A 80 -19.91 0.76 -9.92
CA LEU A 80 -19.55 0.89 -8.51
C LEU A 80 -18.36 1.81 -8.34
N LYS A 81 -18.47 2.69 -7.35
CA LYS A 81 -17.36 3.49 -6.86
C LYS A 81 -16.81 2.88 -5.57
N ILE A 82 -15.65 2.28 -5.65
CA ILE A 82 -14.97 1.67 -4.50
C ILE A 82 -13.80 2.57 -4.08
N VAL A 83 -13.73 2.92 -2.80
CA VAL A 83 -12.52 3.49 -2.25
C VAL A 83 -11.68 2.39 -1.65
N MET A 84 -10.47 2.23 -2.18
CA MET A 84 -9.46 1.31 -1.68
C MET A 84 -8.45 2.06 -0.82
N LEU A 85 -8.22 1.53 0.35
CA LEU A 85 -7.15 1.87 1.29
C LEU A 85 -6.29 0.63 1.53
N THR A 86 -5.01 0.82 1.77
CA THR A 86 -4.08 -0.23 2.22
C THR A 86 -2.91 0.43 2.93
N ASP A 87 -2.16 -0.33 3.72
CA ASP A 87 -0.93 0.15 4.34
C ASP A 87 -1.15 1.46 5.12
N ILE A 88 -2.19 1.48 5.95
CA ILE A 88 -2.54 2.65 6.77
C ILE A 88 -1.54 2.80 7.91
N HIS A 89 -1.06 1.68 8.47
CA HIS A 89 -0.06 1.61 9.53
C HIS A 89 -0.39 2.49 10.73
N LEU A 90 -1.62 2.35 11.27
CA LEU A 90 -2.02 3.03 12.51
C LEU A 90 -1.10 2.62 13.66
N GLY A 91 -0.46 3.59 14.28
CA GLY A 91 0.51 3.34 15.32
C GLY A 91 1.20 4.60 15.83
N LYS A 92 2.47 4.49 16.21
CA LYS A 92 3.21 5.58 16.86
C LYS A 92 3.38 6.85 16.02
N ASN A 93 3.40 6.73 14.70
CA ASN A 93 3.62 7.87 13.80
C ASN A 93 2.33 8.34 13.11
N LEU A 94 1.42 7.42 12.86
CA LEU A 94 0.13 7.67 12.19
C LEU A 94 -0.98 7.38 13.20
N HIS A 95 -1.40 8.45 13.89
CA HIS A 95 -2.35 8.38 15.02
C HIS A 95 -3.77 8.75 14.59
N GLU A 96 -4.61 8.93 15.59
CA GLU A 96 -6.00 9.35 15.51
C GLU A 96 -6.23 10.52 14.54
N ASN A 97 -5.44 11.60 14.65
CA ASN A 97 -5.57 12.76 13.76
C ASN A 97 -5.34 12.44 12.26
N PHE A 98 -4.46 11.46 11.96
CA PHE A 98 -4.27 11.00 10.60
C PHE A 98 -5.49 10.22 10.13
N LEU A 99 -6.03 9.34 10.98
CA LEU A 99 -7.23 8.57 10.71
C LEU A 99 -8.44 9.47 10.47
N ASP A 100 -8.65 10.51 11.27
CA ASP A 100 -9.75 11.49 11.11
C ASP A 100 -9.69 12.18 9.73
N LYS A 101 -8.48 12.62 9.32
CA LYS A 101 -8.27 13.24 8.01
C LYS A 101 -8.50 12.24 6.88
N LEU A 102 -8.07 10.99 7.05
CA LEU A 102 -8.26 9.92 6.08
C LEU A 102 -9.75 9.64 5.89
N ILE A 103 -10.50 9.44 6.98
CA ILE A 103 -11.95 9.20 6.97
C ILE A 103 -12.68 10.36 6.30
N THR A 104 -12.37 11.60 6.70
CA THR A 104 -12.98 12.78 6.09
C THR A 104 -12.76 12.79 4.58
N LYS A 105 -11.54 12.52 4.13
CA LYS A 105 -11.20 12.55 2.70
C LYS A 105 -11.85 11.41 1.90
N VAL A 106 -11.99 10.25 2.51
CA VAL A 106 -12.72 9.10 1.95
C VAL A 106 -14.21 9.41 1.83
N ASN A 107 -14.84 9.93 2.88
CA ASN A 107 -16.28 10.22 2.90
C ASN A 107 -16.68 11.31 1.90
N LEU A 108 -15.80 12.28 1.65
CA LEU A 108 -16.00 13.28 0.59
C LEU A 108 -16.11 12.66 -0.81
N GLN A 109 -15.62 11.43 -1.01
CA GLN A 109 -15.74 10.74 -2.29
C GLN A 109 -17.10 10.06 -2.48
N SER A 110 -17.92 9.96 -1.42
CA SER A 110 -19.22 9.27 -1.43
C SER A 110 -19.13 7.87 -2.07
N PRO A 111 -18.31 6.95 -1.51
CA PRO A 111 -18.11 5.63 -2.08
C PRO A 111 -19.32 4.73 -1.89
N ASP A 112 -19.56 3.82 -2.85
CA ASP A 112 -20.49 2.72 -2.66
C ASP A 112 -19.96 1.70 -1.66
N MET A 113 -18.63 1.52 -1.62
CA MET A 113 -17.93 0.55 -0.79
C MET A 113 -16.54 1.09 -0.38
N VAL A 114 -16.10 0.79 0.83
CA VAL A 114 -14.71 1.00 1.26
C VAL A 114 -14.07 -0.37 1.42
N VAL A 115 -12.86 -0.55 0.88
CA VAL A 115 -12.05 -1.76 1.08
C VAL A 115 -10.71 -1.39 1.69
N ILE A 116 -10.30 -2.10 2.73
CA ILE A 116 -9.00 -1.95 3.39
C ILE A 116 -8.21 -3.24 3.17
N VAL A 117 -7.11 -3.15 2.43
CA VAL A 117 -6.37 -4.30 1.91
C VAL A 117 -5.06 -4.49 2.69
N GLY A 118 -5.19 -4.84 3.97
CA GLY A 118 -4.09 -5.19 4.86
C GLY A 118 -3.27 -4.02 5.40
N ASP A 119 -2.39 -4.37 6.33
CA ASP A 119 -1.47 -3.46 7.02
C ASP A 119 -2.16 -2.21 7.60
N LEU A 120 -3.26 -2.47 8.29
CA LEU A 120 -4.02 -1.43 8.98
C LEU A 120 -3.30 -0.96 10.24
N ILE A 121 -2.62 -1.89 10.94
CA ILE A 121 -2.07 -1.71 12.29
C ILE A 121 -0.55 -1.90 12.29
N ASP A 122 0.19 -0.97 12.93
CA ASP A 122 1.65 -1.01 13.09
C ASP A 122 2.07 -0.72 14.55
N THR A 123 1.32 -1.22 15.51
CA THR A 123 1.60 -1.12 16.93
C THR A 123 0.86 -2.21 17.72
N ASN A 124 1.10 -2.28 19.02
CA ASN A 124 0.33 -3.20 19.87
C ASN A 124 -1.16 -2.84 19.81
N PRO A 125 -2.07 -3.80 19.57
CA PRO A 125 -3.51 -3.55 19.48
C PRO A 125 -4.09 -2.79 20.68
N LYS A 126 -3.50 -2.95 21.87
CA LYS A 126 -3.94 -2.23 23.08
C LYS A 126 -3.80 -0.72 22.98
N ASP A 127 -2.84 -0.22 22.20
CA ASP A 127 -2.57 1.19 22.02
C ASP A 127 -3.63 1.89 21.15
N LEU A 128 -4.39 1.10 20.36
CA LEU A 128 -5.40 1.59 19.42
C LEU A 128 -6.82 1.65 20.00
N LYS A 129 -7.05 1.03 21.17
CA LYS A 129 -8.40 0.85 21.74
C LYS A 129 -9.23 2.14 21.82
N ASN A 130 -8.56 3.28 22.03
CA ASN A 130 -9.25 4.55 22.27
C ASN A 130 -9.82 5.16 20.99
N TYR A 131 -9.28 4.80 19.80
CA TYR A 131 -9.70 5.44 18.56
C TYR A 131 -9.97 4.48 17.39
N ILE A 132 -9.73 3.17 17.56
CA ILE A 132 -9.95 2.19 16.48
C ILE A 132 -11.42 2.15 16.04
N SER A 133 -12.36 2.44 16.93
CA SER A 133 -13.80 2.52 16.64
C SER A 133 -14.16 3.61 15.62
N LYS A 134 -13.30 4.61 15.43
CA LYS A 134 -13.46 5.63 14.37
C LYS A 134 -13.47 5.03 12.95
N LEU A 135 -12.97 3.81 12.76
CA LEU A 135 -13.12 3.11 11.48
C LEU A 135 -14.59 2.89 11.12
N ASN A 136 -15.52 2.97 12.07
CA ASN A 136 -16.96 2.92 11.82
C ASN A 136 -17.50 4.21 11.17
N ASP A 137 -16.72 5.29 11.18
CA ASP A 137 -17.10 6.57 10.59
C ASP A 137 -16.86 6.62 9.06
N PHE A 138 -16.29 5.56 8.48
CA PHE A 138 -16.31 5.40 7.02
C PHE A 138 -17.76 5.22 6.53
N ASN A 139 -18.21 6.18 5.73
CA ASN A 139 -19.58 6.19 5.19
C ASN A 139 -19.60 5.64 3.77
N SER A 140 -20.28 4.49 3.59
CA SER A 140 -20.45 3.85 2.29
C SER A 140 -21.72 3.02 2.25
N THR A 141 -22.32 2.87 1.05
CA THR A 141 -23.61 2.21 0.87
C THR A 141 -23.61 0.74 1.31
N TYR A 142 -22.52 0.02 0.99
CA TYR A 142 -22.39 -1.42 1.25
C TYR A 142 -21.49 -1.77 2.43
N GLY A 143 -20.91 -0.75 3.08
CA GLY A 143 -20.06 -0.88 4.25
C GLY A 143 -18.57 -1.00 3.91
N THR A 144 -17.79 -1.28 4.94
CA THR A 144 -16.32 -1.40 4.88
C THR A 144 -15.90 -2.85 4.98
N PHE A 145 -15.03 -3.29 4.07
CA PHE A 145 -14.47 -4.64 3.99
C PHE A 145 -12.98 -4.60 4.29
N TYR A 146 -12.49 -5.59 4.99
CA TYR A 146 -11.10 -5.66 5.41
C TYR A 146 -10.50 -7.04 5.13
N ALA A 147 -9.31 -7.08 4.56
CA ALA A 147 -8.46 -8.27 4.46
C ALA A 147 -7.14 -8.04 5.20
N LEU A 148 -6.52 -9.14 5.65
CA LEU A 148 -5.28 -9.10 6.44
C LEU A 148 -4.08 -8.71 5.59
N GLY A 149 -3.11 -8.02 6.22
CA GLY A 149 -1.74 -7.85 5.74
C GLY A 149 -0.73 -8.53 6.67
N ASN A 150 0.55 -8.40 6.37
CA ASN A 150 1.60 -9.05 7.15
C ASN A 150 1.85 -8.38 8.51
N HIS A 151 1.59 -7.09 8.66
CA HIS A 151 1.77 -6.39 9.93
C HIS A 151 0.80 -6.87 11.01
N GLU A 152 -0.40 -7.29 10.65
CA GLU A 152 -1.32 -7.91 11.60
C GLU A 152 -0.71 -9.16 12.26
N TYR A 153 0.05 -9.96 11.50
CA TYR A 153 0.74 -11.13 12.05
C TYR A 153 1.94 -10.74 12.93
N TYR A 154 2.61 -9.63 12.63
CA TYR A 154 3.75 -9.14 13.42
C TYR A 154 3.30 -8.59 14.78
N HIS A 155 2.09 -8.04 14.85
CA HIS A 155 1.53 -7.43 16.05
C HIS A 155 0.56 -8.32 16.84
N GLY A 156 0.47 -9.63 16.49
CA GLY A 156 -0.40 -10.60 17.15
C GLY A 156 -1.78 -10.67 16.47
N ILE A 157 -1.88 -11.54 15.47
CA ILE A 157 -3.06 -11.64 14.58
C ILE A 157 -4.37 -11.88 15.33
N ASN A 158 -4.37 -12.70 16.40
CA ASN A 158 -5.58 -12.98 17.16
C ASN A 158 -6.04 -11.74 17.93
N GLU A 159 -5.11 -11.06 18.60
CA GLU A 159 -5.39 -9.84 19.35
C GLU A 159 -5.86 -8.70 18.42
N VAL A 160 -5.30 -8.62 17.21
CA VAL A 160 -5.75 -7.67 16.18
C VAL A 160 -7.17 -7.98 15.73
N LEU A 161 -7.46 -9.24 15.38
CA LEU A 161 -8.80 -9.65 14.96
C LEU A 161 -9.83 -9.45 16.06
N ASP A 162 -9.49 -9.75 17.32
CA ASP A 162 -10.36 -9.55 18.47
C ASP A 162 -10.65 -8.06 18.70
N LEU A 163 -9.62 -7.19 18.58
CA LEU A 163 -9.79 -5.74 18.66
C LEU A 163 -10.77 -5.24 17.58
N LEU A 164 -10.54 -5.62 16.32
CA LEU A 164 -11.35 -5.16 15.20
C LEU A 164 -12.78 -5.68 15.27
N ARG A 165 -12.99 -6.96 15.58
CA ARG A 165 -14.33 -7.56 15.74
C ARG A 165 -15.13 -6.93 16.87
N LYS A 166 -14.45 -6.56 17.97
CA LYS A 166 -15.10 -5.97 19.14
C LYS A 166 -15.45 -4.49 18.96
N HIS A 167 -14.66 -3.74 18.22
CA HIS A 167 -14.75 -2.28 18.20
C HIS A 167 -15.13 -1.71 16.82
N THR A 168 -15.25 -2.55 15.78
CA THR A 168 -15.60 -2.06 14.44
C THR A 168 -16.73 -2.88 13.82
N ASN A 169 -17.44 -2.25 12.87
CA ASN A 169 -18.50 -2.88 12.08
C ASN A 169 -17.97 -3.38 10.72
N MET A 170 -16.64 -3.39 10.53
CA MET A 170 -16.04 -3.85 9.29
C MET A 170 -16.31 -5.34 9.05
N LYS A 171 -16.55 -5.68 7.80
CA LYS A 171 -16.64 -7.08 7.36
C LYS A 171 -15.23 -7.63 7.14
N ILE A 172 -14.74 -8.38 8.12
CA ILE A 172 -13.38 -8.94 8.11
C ILE A 172 -13.40 -10.24 7.31
N LEU A 173 -12.70 -10.26 6.19
CA LEU A 173 -12.65 -11.37 5.26
C LEU A 173 -11.29 -12.09 5.40
N VAL A 174 -11.31 -13.30 5.94
CA VAL A 174 -10.12 -14.15 6.10
C VAL A 174 -10.40 -15.50 5.45
N ASN A 175 -9.85 -15.72 4.27
CA ASN A 175 -10.13 -16.89 3.43
C ASN A 175 -11.64 -17.11 3.25
N GLN A 176 -12.34 -16.03 2.94
CA GLN A 176 -13.80 -15.99 2.86
C GLN A 176 -14.26 -15.20 1.66
N ASN A 177 -15.28 -15.70 0.97
CA ASN A 177 -16.06 -14.96 -0.01
C ASN A 177 -17.38 -14.49 0.60
N LEU A 178 -17.82 -13.30 0.22
CA LEU A 178 -19.12 -12.75 0.56
C LEU A 178 -19.85 -12.35 -0.73
N ASP A 179 -20.97 -13.00 -1.00
CA ASP A 179 -21.86 -12.64 -2.10
C ASP A 179 -22.82 -11.52 -1.67
N LEU A 180 -22.68 -10.35 -2.28
CA LEU A 180 -23.53 -9.19 -2.04
C LEU A 180 -24.80 -9.18 -2.94
N GLY A 181 -25.06 -10.27 -3.67
CA GLY A 181 -26.16 -10.41 -4.60
C GLY A 181 -25.83 -9.95 -6.02
N PHE A 182 -25.04 -8.90 -6.18
CA PHE A 182 -24.64 -8.31 -7.47
C PHE A 182 -23.14 -8.43 -7.76
N ILE A 183 -22.32 -8.70 -6.76
CA ILE A 183 -20.86 -8.87 -6.84
C ILE A 183 -20.37 -9.77 -5.71
N ASN A 184 -19.33 -10.55 -5.97
CA ASN A 184 -18.57 -11.24 -4.92
C ASN A 184 -17.43 -10.35 -4.42
N ILE A 185 -17.20 -10.33 -3.11
CA ILE A 185 -16.03 -9.74 -2.52
C ILE A 185 -15.36 -10.76 -1.60
N ALA A 186 -14.10 -11.08 -1.87
CA ALA A 186 -13.35 -12.08 -1.14
C ALA A 186 -12.11 -11.49 -0.50
N GLY A 187 -11.71 -12.03 0.65
CA GLY A 187 -10.43 -11.72 1.31
C GLY A 187 -9.62 -12.98 1.50
N LEU A 188 -8.38 -12.97 1.01
CA LEU A 188 -7.42 -14.05 1.17
C LEU A 188 -6.54 -13.75 2.40
N GLY A 189 -6.16 -14.80 3.14
CA GLY A 189 -5.12 -14.70 4.17
C GLY A 189 -3.80 -14.21 3.58
N ASP A 190 -3.00 -13.50 4.38
CA ASP A 190 -1.71 -13.01 3.90
C ASP A 190 -0.64 -14.12 3.84
N LEU A 191 0.36 -13.95 2.96
CA LEU A 191 1.47 -14.90 2.81
C LEU A 191 2.27 -15.09 4.10
N ALA A 192 2.30 -14.09 5.01
CA ALA A 192 2.91 -14.22 6.34
C ALA A 192 2.27 -15.32 7.19
N GLY A 193 1.03 -15.70 6.88
CA GLY A 193 0.34 -16.81 7.53
C GLY A 193 0.99 -18.17 7.26
N LEU A 194 1.68 -18.34 6.14
CA LEU A 194 2.41 -19.58 5.81
C LEU A 194 3.53 -19.85 6.84
N ASP A 195 4.29 -18.81 7.19
CA ASP A 195 5.41 -18.92 8.13
C ASP A 195 4.93 -19.02 9.58
N ARG A 196 3.74 -18.47 9.87
CA ARG A 196 3.18 -18.41 11.22
C ARG A 196 2.23 -19.57 11.55
N GLY A 197 1.81 -20.34 10.55
CA GLY A 197 0.86 -21.45 10.71
C GLY A 197 -0.55 -21.00 11.12
N LEU A 198 -0.90 -19.71 10.92
CA LEU A 198 -2.19 -19.12 11.28
C LEU A 198 -2.75 -18.35 10.11
N TYR A 199 -4.02 -18.56 9.76
CA TYR A 199 -4.72 -17.83 8.69
C TYR A 199 -3.94 -17.75 7.38
N ALA A 200 -3.18 -18.80 7.05
CA ALA A 200 -2.46 -18.91 5.78
C ALA A 200 -3.43 -18.79 4.59
N PRO A 201 -2.97 -18.34 3.42
CA PRO A 201 -3.82 -18.25 2.24
C PRO A 201 -4.48 -19.59 1.90
N ASP A 202 -5.80 -19.61 1.84
CA ASP A 202 -6.62 -20.76 1.45
C ASP A 202 -7.60 -20.33 0.34
N LEU A 203 -7.10 -20.34 -0.89
CA LEU A 203 -7.89 -19.97 -2.06
C LEU A 203 -8.98 -21.00 -2.36
N ALA A 204 -8.74 -22.28 -2.06
CA ALA A 204 -9.73 -23.34 -2.29
C ALA A 204 -10.99 -23.10 -1.46
N ARG A 205 -10.84 -22.68 -0.21
CA ARG A 205 -11.97 -22.33 0.66
C ARG A 205 -12.79 -21.16 0.11
N ILE A 206 -12.13 -20.14 -0.44
CA ILE A 206 -12.83 -18.98 -1.04
C ILE A 206 -13.66 -19.43 -2.25
N LYS A 207 -13.11 -20.32 -3.09
CA LYS A 207 -13.75 -20.78 -4.33
C LYS A 207 -14.99 -21.62 -4.11
N VAL A 208 -15.16 -22.25 -2.95
CA VAL A 208 -16.36 -23.04 -2.61
C VAL A 208 -17.64 -22.18 -2.69
N ASP A 209 -17.57 -20.96 -2.18
CA ASP A 209 -18.72 -20.05 -2.10
C ASP A 209 -18.72 -18.97 -3.21
N LEU A 210 -17.82 -19.09 -4.18
CA LEU A 210 -17.67 -18.09 -5.24
C LEU A 210 -18.69 -18.33 -6.37
N ASN A 211 -19.58 -17.37 -6.57
CA ASN A 211 -20.50 -17.39 -7.71
C ASN A 211 -19.85 -16.79 -8.94
N THR A 212 -19.31 -17.65 -9.81
CA THR A 212 -18.57 -17.25 -11.02
C THR A 212 -19.42 -16.56 -12.10
N SER A 213 -20.76 -16.54 -11.97
CA SER A 213 -21.66 -15.80 -12.89
C SER A 213 -21.74 -14.31 -12.56
N LYS A 214 -21.15 -13.87 -11.45
CA LYS A 214 -21.13 -12.49 -10.99
C LYS A 214 -19.71 -11.94 -11.06
N ALA A 215 -19.62 -10.63 -11.19
CA ALA A 215 -18.35 -9.93 -11.00
C ALA A 215 -17.73 -10.27 -9.63
N SER A 216 -16.40 -10.33 -9.56
CA SER A 216 -15.69 -10.78 -8.36
C SER A 216 -14.43 -9.96 -8.09
N ILE A 217 -14.26 -9.57 -6.82
CA ILE A 217 -13.09 -8.83 -6.32
C ILE A 217 -12.41 -9.66 -5.25
N LEU A 218 -11.09 -9.82 -5.38
CA LEU A 218 -10.24 -10.43 -4.37
C LEU A 218 -9.37 -9.37 -3.68
N LEU A 219 -9.44 -9.32 -2.37
CA LEU A 219 -8.53 -8.56 -1.52
C LEU A 219 -7.40 -9.47 -1.06
N THR A 220 -6.15 -9.18 -1.46
CA THR A 220 -4.95 -9.90 -1.03
C THR A 220 -3.79 -8.92 -0.90
N HIS A 221 -3.24 -8.82 0.29
CA HIS A 221 -2.33 -7.72 0.60
C HIS A 221 -1.04 -7.73 -0.22
N GLN A 222 -0.35 -8.87 -0.30
CA GLN A 222 0.91 -8.98 -1.06
C GLN A 222 0.65 -9.29 -2.53
N PRO A 223 1.08 -8.44 -3.49
CA PRO A 223 0.83 -8.69 -4.92
C PRO A 223 1.56 -9.93 -5.46
N LYS A 224 2.61 -10.39 -4.78
CA LYS A 224 3.29 -11.66 -5.06
C LYS A 224 2.33 -12.86 -5.06
N THR A 225 1.21 -12.77 -4.37
CA THR A 225 0.14 -13.78 -4.39
C THR A 225 -0.30 -14.11 -5.82
N ALA A 226 -0.34 -13.14 -6.72
CA ALA A 226 -0.67 -13.34 -8.13
C ALA A 226 0.38 -14.13 -8.93
N LEU A 227 1.58 -14.31 -8.38
CA LEU A 227 2.62 -15.17 -8.96
C LEU A 227 2.59 -16.60 -8.40
N LEU A 228 1.94 -16.79 -7.24
CA LEU A 228 1.94 -18.06 -6.50
C LEU A 228 0.64 -18.83 -6.63
N TYR A 229 -0.46 -18.16 -6.94
CA TYR A 229 -1.79 -18.74 -7.00
C TYR A 229 -2.48 -18.39 -8.33
N ASP A 230 -3.28 -19.32 -8.83
CA ASP A 230 -4.17 -19.05 -9.96
C ASP A 230 -5.39 -18.23 -9.50
N LEU A 231 -5.40 -16.95 -9.85
CA LEU A 231 -6.43 -15.98 -9.52
C LEU A 231 -7.43 -15.73 -10.66
N SER A 232 -7.42 -16.57 -11.71
CA SER A 232 -8.22 -16.40 -12.92
C SER A 232 -9.74 -16.42 -12.70
N ASP A 233 -10.22 -16.91 -11.56
CA ASP A 233 -11.64 -16.86 -11.19
C ASP A 233 -12.12 -15.47 -10.76
N PHE A 234 -11.19 -14.55 -10.48
CA PHE A 234 -11.52 -13.18 -10.07
C PHE A 234 -11.33 -12.20 -11.23
N ASP A 235 -12.21 -11.20 -11.29
CA ASP A 235 -12.12 -10.14 -12.31
C ASP A 235 -11.17 -9.02 -11.89
N LEU A 236 -11.12 -8.72 -10.57
CA LEU A 236 -10.24 -7.70 -10.01
C LEU A 236 -9.57 -8.20 -8.74
N VAL A 237 -8.27 -8.06 -8.69
CA VAL A 237 -7.43 -8.32 -7.51
C VAL A 237 -6.89 -7.00 -6.99
N LEU A 238 -7.02 -6.75 -5.69
CA LEU A 238 -6.56 -5.54 -5.03
C LEU A 238 -5.45 -5.88 -4.04
N SER A 239 -4.31 -5.20 -4.17
CA SER A 239 -3.11 -5.41 -3.34
C SER A 239 -2.46 -4.11 -2.91
N GLY A 240 -1.68 -4.18 -1.82
CA GLY A 240 -0.85 -3.12 -1.29
C GLY A 240 0.60 -3.56 -1.08
N HIS A 241 1.11 -3.48 0.16
CA HIS A 241 2.38 -4.00 0.64
C HIS A 241 3.64 -3.33 0.09
N THR A 242 3.63 -2.94 -1.15
CA THR A 242 4.82 -2.46 -1.87
C THR A 242 5.20 -1.03 -1.53
N HIS A 243 4.27 -0.25 -1.00
CA HIS A 243 4.39 1.20 -0.79
C HIS A 243 4.89 1.97 -2.03
N GLY A 244 4.74 1.39 -3.25
CA GLY A 244 5.36 1.92 -4.47
C GLY A 244 6.90 1.95 -4.40
N GLY A 245 7.51 1.13 -3.52
CA GLY A 245 8.93 1.16 -3.17
C GLY A 245 9.27 2.13 -2.04
N GLN A 246 8.34 2.92 -1.56
CA GLN A 246 8.40 3.96 -0.51
C GLN A 246 9.57 4.95 -0.64
N ILE A 247 10.78 4.49 -0.87
CA ILE A 247 12.00 5.31 -0.94
C ILE A 247 12.81 4.89 -2.17
N PHE A 248 12.97 5.80 -3.14
CA PHE A 248 13.84 5.55 -4.30
C PHE A 248 15.29 5.27 -3.85
N PRO A 249 15.97 4.21 -4.36
CA PRO A 249 15.60 3.36 -5.51
C PRO A 249 15.02 1.97 -5.13
N PHE A 250 14.48 1.78 -3.92
CA PHE A 250 14.01 0.47 -3.46
C PHE A 250 12.89 -0.15 -4.31
N MET A 251 12.18 0.65 -5.12
CA MET A 251 11.19 0.14 -6.07
C MET A 251 11.74 -1.00 -6.96
N PHE A 252 13.04 -0.99 -7.31
CA PHE A 252 13.65 -2.06 -8.11
C PHE A 252 13.77 -3.37 -7.32
N LEU A 253 14.11 -3.29 -6.03
CA LEU A 253 14.17 -4.47 -5.15
C LEU A 253 12.76 -5.00 -4.85
N VAL A 254 11.80 -4.11 -4.62
CA VAL A 254 10.40 -4.47 -4.46
C VAL A 254 9.87 -5.16 -5.72
N LYS A 255 10.18 -4.65 -6.92
CA LYS A 255 9.83 -5.28 -8.19
C LYS A 255 10.39 -6.70 -8.29
N LEU A 256 11.64 -6.90 -7.89
CA LEU A 256 12.30 -8.20 -7.93
C LEU A 256 11.65 -9.19 -6.94
N GLN A 257 11.26 -8.72 -5.75
CA GLN A 257 10.70 -9.55 -4.68
C GLN A 257 9.21 -9.86 -4.89
N GLN A 258 8.43 -8.84 -5.26
CA GLN A 258 6.97 -8.89 -5.32
C GLN A 258 6.40 -9.11 -6.73
N GLY A 259 7.23 -8.94 -7.77
CA GLY A 259 6.81 -9.01 -9.17
C GLY A 259 6.11 -7.74 -9.67
N PHE A 260 5.47 -7.00 -8.79
CA PHE A 260 4.69 -5.79 -9.06
C PHE A 260 5.10 -4.67 -8.10
N VAL A 261 4.85 -3.41 -8.49
CA VAL A 261 5.20 -2.27 -7.63
C VAL A 261 4.00 -1.38 -7.35
N HIS A 262 3.38 -0.82 -8.39
CA HIS A 262 2.27 0.13 -8.27
C HIS A 262 1.53 0.27 -9.59
N GLY A 263 0.20 0.42 -9.52
CA GLY A 263 -0.66 0.65 -10.67
C GLY A 263 -1.49 -0.56 -11.09
N LEU A 264 -2.10 -0.47 -12.27
CA LEU A 264 -2.98 -1.49 -12.83
C LEU A 264 -2.19 -2.42 -13.77
N TYR A 265 -2.38 -3.72 -13.61
CA TYR A 265 -1.76 -4.77 -14.41
C TYR A 265 -2.84 -5.73 -14.93
N ASP A 266 -2.60 -6.31 -16.09
CA ASP A 266 -3.39 -7.42 -16.62
C ASP A 266 -2.69 -8.75 -16.23
N LEU A 267 -3.43 -9.66 -15.56
CA LEU A 267 -2.95 -10.98 -15.15
C LEU A 267 -3.38 -12.10 -16.11
N GLY A 268 -4.12 -11.76 -17.16
CA GLY A 268 -4.67 -12.69 -18.13
C GLY A 268 -5.82 -12.03 -18.91
N GLU A 269 -6.70 -12.84 -19.48
CA GLU A 269 -7.76 -12.34 -20.38
C GLU A 269 -8.79 -11.45 -19.65
N LYS A 270 -9.17 -11.79 -18.42
CA LYS A 270 -10.20 -11.04 -17.66
C LYS A 270 -9.69 -10.43 -16.36
N THR A 271 -8.67 -11.03 -15.74
CA THR A 271 -8.23 -10.67 -14.39
C THR A 271 -7.31 -9.47 -14.40
N LYS A 272 -7.67 -8.45 -13.67
CA LYS A 272 -6.84 -7.27 -13.44
C LYS A 272 -6.31 -7.25 -12.01
N LEU A 273 -5.08 -6.76 -11.83
CA LEU A 273 -4.48 -6.52 -10.52
C LEU A 273 -4.22 -5.03 -10.37
N TYR A 274 -4.75 -4.42 -9.32
CA TYR A 274 -4.33 -3.09 -8.91
C TYR A 274 -3.46 -3.18 -7.66
N VAL A 275 -2.26 -2.61 -7.73
CA VAL A 275 -1.33 -2.50 -6.60
C VAL A 275 -1.26 -1.04 -6.17
N SER A 276 -1.70 -0.76 -4.95
CA SER A 276 -1.64 0.60 -4.39
C SER A 276 -0.29 0.89 -3.74
N SER A 277 0.11 2.16 -3.77
CA SER A 277 1.29 2.64 -3.02
C SER A 277 1.01 2.87 -1.53
N GLY A 278 -0.21 2.61 -1.07
CA GLY A 278 -0.59 2.71 0.34
C GLY A 278 -0.91 4.12 0.82
N ALA A 279 -1.69 4.20 1.89
CA ALA A 279 -2.11 5.47 2.49
C ALA A 279 -1.11 6.00 3.53
N GLY A 280 -0.51 5.11 4.32
CA GLY A 280 0.49 5.43 5.35
C GLY A 280 1.93 5.20 4.89
N PHE A 281 2.79 4.86 5.82
CA PHE A 281 4.17 4.43 5.61
C PHE A 281 4.57 3.49 6.75
N TRP A 282 5.56 2.64 6.51
CA TRP A 282 6.15 1.82 7.56
C TRP A 282 7.61 2.22 7.81
N GLY A 283 8.11 1.93 9.03
CA GLY A 283 9.48 2.24 9.39
C GLY A 283 9.76 3.75 9.46
N PRO A 284 10.76 4.28 8.73
CA PRO A 284 11.07 5.70 8.76
C PRO A 284 10.00 6.53 8.05
N SER A 285 9.66 7.69 8.63
CA SER A 285 8.67 8.63 8.08
C SER A 285 9.18 9.30 6.80
N LEU A 286 9.32 8.53 5.73
CA LEU A 286 9.90 8.95 4.46
C LEU A 286 9.12 8.41 3.28
N ARG A 287 8.85 9.29 2.29
CA ARG A 287 8.42 8.90 0.96
C ARG A 287 9.16 9.71 -0.10
N VAL A 288 9.95 9.00 -0.94
CA VAL A 288 10.77 9.59 -2.00
C VAL A 288 10.35 8.98 -3.34
N PHE A 289 9.71 9.77 -4.21
CA PHE A 289 9.14 9.37 -5.50
C PHE A 289 8.08 8.25 -5.43
N ALA A 290 7.50 8.03 -4.26
CA ALA A 290 6.42 7.07 -4.03
C ALA A 290 5.32 7.75 -3.17
N PRO A 291 4.47 8.60 -3.76
CA PRO A 291 3.43 9.31 -3.02
C PRO A 291 2.41 8.34 -2.42
N SER A 292 1.91 8.69 -1.22
CA SER A 292 0.78 7.97 -0.62
C SER A 292 -0.52 8.30 -1.34
N GLU A 293 -1.45 7.33 -1.39
CA GLU A 293 -2.70 7.49 -2.14
C GLU A 293 -3.92 6.91 -1.43
N ILE A 294 -5.07 7.50 -1.71
CA ILE A 294 -6.42 6.95 -1.55
C ILE A 294 -6.91 6.63 -2.95
N VAL A 295 -7.24 5.38 -3.25
CA VAL A 295 -7.60 4.98 -4.61
C VAL A 295 -9.11 4.93 -4.76
N ILE A 296 -9.64 5.62 -5.76
CA ILE A 296 -11.02 5.47 -6.22
C ILE A 296 -11.00 4.54 -7.42
N LEU A 297 -11.61 3.38 -7.28
CA LEU A 297 -11.83 2.45 -8.37
C LEU A 297 -13.25 2.66 -8.89
N ASN A 298 -13.37 3.22 -10.09
CA ASN A 298 -14.65 3.32 -10.79
C ASN A 298 -14.83 2.05 -11.62
N LEU A 299 -15.55 1.09 -11.08
CA LEU A 299 -15.83 -0.16 -11.76
C LEU A 299 -17.00 0.03 -12.72
N LYS A 300 -16.80 -0.31 -13.98
CA LYS A 300 -17.80 -0.22 -15.04
C LYS A 300 -18.08 -1.59 -15.63
N GLY A 301 -19.34 -1.89 -15.87
CA GLY A 301 -19.72 -3.10 -16.59
C GLY A 301 -19.21 -3.06 -18.03
N LYS A 302 -18.55 -4.13 -18.47
CA LYS A 302 -18.17 -4.27 -19.88
C LYS A 302 -19.43 -4.47 -20.70
N LYS A 303 -19.72 -3.53 -21.61
CA LYS A 303 -20.87 -3.62 -22.54
C LYS A 303 -20.65 -4.70 -23.60
#